data_9efeef62f6d151bb42b21b94862a057c
#
_entry.id   9efeef62f6d151bb42b21b94862a057c
#
_cell.length_a   1.000
_cell.length_b   1.000
_cell.length_c   1.000
_cell.angle_alpha   90.00
_cell.angle_beta   90.00
_cell.angle_gamma   90.00
#
_symmetry.space_group_name_H-M   'P 1'
#
loop_
_entity.id
_entity.type
_entity.pdbx_description
1 polymer ?
#
loop_
_entity_poly.entity_id
_entity_poly.type
_entity_poly.pdbx_seq_one_letter_code
_entity_poly.pdbx_strand_id
1 'polypeptide(L)'
;MEFSTLQLAAVLKIVRDIADLDDDSSDVEFGVIIEGFKHFGITDDAQILDLLKLSEQFSADDALSIASNMSDEQTRQLRAFAGAVICADGQITEVEEEFWNRFHSWLGYDMTLEQAVRLFNAADNGSSHKRINFNGGYYEGEVRQGLYNGKGRLVFSNGDVKEGNFVDGKLHGQGCYTWASGDKYVGNFVNGQIHGFGEYFYKNGDRY
;
A
#
# COMPACT_ATOMS: atom_id res chain seq x y z
N MET A 1 13.52 1.20 -19.30
CA MET A 1 13.54 -0.25 -19.63
C MET A 1 12.10 -0.70 -19.48
N GLU A 2 11.51 -1.28 -20.52
CA GLU A 2 10.08 -1.59 -20.52
C GLU A 2 9.86 -3.05 -20.11
N PHE A 3 8.84 -3.30 -19.31
CA PHE A 3 8.31 -4.63 -19.06
C PHE A 3 7.42 -5.06 -20.24
N SER A 4 7.49 -6.30 -20.63
CA SER A 4 6.50 -6.88 -21.55
C SER A 4 5.16 -7.05 -20.82
N THR A 5 4.06 -7.13 -21.58
CA THR A 5 2.72 -7.39 -21.03
C THR A 5 2.70 -8.67 -20.19
N LEU A 6 3.41 -9.70 -20.60
CA LEU A 6 3.51 -10.96 -19.87
C LEU A 6 4.24 -10.79 -18.52
N GLN A 7 5.32 -10.01 -18.51
CA GLN A 7 6.06 -9.70 -17.28
C GLN A 7 5.23 -8.85 -16.33
N LEU A 8 4.49 -7.86 -16.83
CA LEU A 8 3.57 -7.04 -16.00
C LEU A 8 2.45 -7.88 -15.40
N ALA A 9 1.88 -8.81 -16.15
CA ALA A 9 0.86 -9.71 -15.62
C ALA A 9 1.43 -10.68 -14.57
N ALA A 10 2.67 -11.14 -14.74
CA ALA A 10 3.37 -11.94 -13.72
C ALA A 10 3.68 -11.10 -12.44
N VAL A 11 4.14 -9.85 -12.60
CA VAL A 11 4.31 -8.91 -11.48
C VAL A 11 2.99 -8.74 -10.73
N LEU A 12 1.89 -8.49 -11.45
CA LEU A 12 0.57 -8.32 -10.86
C LEU A 12 0.11 -9.55 -10.09
N LYS A 13 0.33 -10.75 -10.65
CA LYS A 13 0.03 -12.01 -9.95
C LYS A 13 0.80 -12.13 -8.65
N ILE A 14 2.12 -11.88 -8.68
CA ILE A 14 2.99 -11.97 -7.49
C ILE A 14 2.54 -10.98 -6.41
N VAL A 15 2.33 -9.71 -6.75
CA VAL A 15 1.98 -8.70 -5.73
C VAL A 15 0.57 -8.88 -5.18
N ARG A 16 -0.36 -9.44 -5.96
CA ARG A 16 -1.68 -9.83 -5.46
C ARG A 16 -1.61 -11.03 -4.51
N ASP A 17 -0.84 -12.05 -4.88
CA ASP A 17 -0.66 -13.20 -4.00
C ASP A 17 0.00 -12.81 -2.67
N ILE A 18 0.84 -11.77 -2.67
CA ILE A 18 1.40 -11.17 -1.45
C ILE A 18 0.31 -10.50 -0.63
N ALA A 19 -0.51 -9.65 -1.26
CA ALA A 19 -1.61 -8.96 -0.59
C ALA A 19 -2.69 -9.92 -0.03
N ASP A 20 -2.77 -11.13 -0.57
CA ASP A 20 -3.69 -12.18 -0.11
C ASP A 20 -3.06 -13.12 0.96
N LEU A 21 -1.82 -12.86 1.42
CA LEU A 21 -1.12 -13.75 2.37
C LEU A 21 -1.70 -13.71 3.79
N ASP A 22 -2.17 -12.56 4.20
CA ASP A 22 -2.96 -12.41 5.41
C ASP A 22 -4.44 -12.32 5.05
N ASP A 23 -5.31 -12.81 5.93
CA ASP A 23 -6.77 -12.78 5.75
C ASP A 23 -7.33 -11.33 5.78
N ASP A 24 -6.47 -10.32 5.88
CA ASP A 24 -6.79 -8.89 5.99
C ASP A 24 -6.25 -8.12 4.78
N SER A 25 -6.53 -8.63 3.55
CA SER A 25 -6.18 -7.90 2.32
C SER A 25 -6.71 -6.48 2.40
N SER A 26 -5.85 -5.55 2.82
CA SER A 26 -6.26 -4.20 3.13
C SER A 26 -6.49 -3.43 1.83
N ASP A 27 -7.53 -2.59 1.81
CA ASP A 27 -7.76 -1.63 0.71
C ASP A 27 -6.51 -0.76 0.43
N VAL A 28 -5.59 -0.67 1.39
CA VAL A 28 -4.32 0.06 1.29
C VAL A 28 -3.34 -0.68 0.38
N GLU A 29 -3.20 -1.99 0.51
CA GLU A 29 -2.33 -2.82 -0.35
C GLU A 29 -2.80 -2.79 -1.80
N PHE A 30 -4.11 -2.90 -2.03
CA PHE A 30 -4.66 -2.77 -3.37
C PHE A 30 -4.39 -1.37 -3.97
N GLY A 31 -4.48 -0.31 -3.16
CA GLY A 31 -4.10 1.04 -3.55
C GLY A 31 -2.63 1.14 -3.97
N VAL A 32 -1.72 0.52 -3.21
CA VAL A 32 -0.29 0.46 -3.55
C VAL A 32 -0.06 -0.33 -4.84
N ILE A 33 -0.77 -1.42 -5.07
CA ILE A 33 -0.69 -2.20 -6.31
C ILE A 33 -1.06 -1.33 -7.52
N ILE A 34 -2.18 -0.64 -7.49
CA ILE A 34 -2.64 0.21 -8.59
C ILE A 34 -1.66 1.37 -8.85
N GLU A 35 -1.20 2.06 -7.79
CA GLU A 35 -0.22 3.15 -7.94
C GLU A 35 1.13 2.61 -8.43
N GLY A 36 1.57 1.43 -7.98
CA GLY A 36 2.80 0.81 -8.43
C GLY A 36 2.81 0.54 -9.93
N PHE A 37 1.69 0.15 -10.51
CA PHE A 37 1.59 -0.05 -11.97
C PHE A 37 1.73 1.24 -12.78
N LYS A 38 1.42 2.40 -12.21
CA LYS A 38 1.69 3.70 -12.85
C LYS A 38 3.18 3.97 -13.01
N HIS A 39 4.04 3.48 -12.10
CA HIS A 39 5.49 3.54 -12.23
C HIS A 39 6.00 2.72 -13.42
N PHE A 40 5.27 1.70 -13.83
CA PHE A 40 5.56 0.92 -15.04
C PHE A 40 4.92 1.50 -16.31
N GLY A 41 4.34 2.71 -16.22
CA GLY A 41 3.71 3.41 -17.34
C GLY A 41 2.28 2.97 -17.66
N ILE A 42 1.65 2.17 -16.78
CA ILE A 42 0.27 1.72 -16.93
C ILE A 42 -0.65 2.72 -16.24
N THR A 43 -1.26 3.61 -17.00
CA THR A 43 -2.11 4.70 -16.49
C THR A 43 -3.57 4.57 -16.89
N ASP A 44 -3.91 3.60 -17.75
CA ASP A 44 -5.24 3.36 -18.28
C ASP A 44 -5.90 2.18 -17.55
N ASP A 45 -7.08 2.41 -17.01
CA ASP A 45 -7.87 1.39 -16.30
C ASP A 45 -8.18 0.17 -17.17
N ALA A 46 -8.35 0.36 -18.49
CA ALA A 46 -8.56 -0.75 -19.42
C ALA A 46 -7.32 -1.66 -19.52
N GLN A 47 -6.13 -1.07 -19.53
CA GLN A 47 -4.87 -1.84 -19.51
C GLN A 47 -4.71 -2.61 -18.20
N ILE A 48 -5.06 -2.01 -17.07
CA ILE A 48 -5.03 -2.68 -15.76
C ILE A 48 -5.99 -3.87 -15.77
N LEU A 49 -7.21 -3.70 -16.29
CA LEU A 49 -8.20 -4.78 -16.37
C LEU A 49 -7.71 -5.94 -17.25
N ASP A 50 -7.07 -5.66 -18.37
CA ASP A 50 -6.52 -6.69 -19.24
C ASP A 50 -5.34 -7.43 -18.61
N LEU A 51 -4.48 -6.73 -17.85
CA LEU A 51 -3.42 -7.34 -17.06
C LEU A 51 -4.00 -8.22 -15.94
N LEU A 52 -5.08 -7.79 -15.27
CA LEU A 52 -5.77 -8.59 -14.27
C LEU A 52 -6.26 -9.92 -14.85
N LYS A 53 -6.99 -9.88 -15.97
CA LYS A 53 -7.47 -11.08 -16.67
C LYS A 53 -6.33 -12.01 -17.10
N LEU A 54 -5.21 -11.46 -17.53
CA LEU A 54 -4.05 -12.23 -17.91
C LEU A 54 -3.36 -12.85 -16.69
N SER A 55 -3.25 -12.10 -15.60
CA SER A 55 -2.64 -12.58 -14.34
C SER A 55 -3.40 -13.74 -13.71
N GLU A 56 -4.72 -13.78 -13.87
CA GLU A 56 -5.59 -14.88 -13.39
C GLU A 56 -5.34 -16.20 -14.09
N GLN A 57 -4.66 -16.18 -15.25
CA GLN A 57 -4.30 -17.40 -15.99
C GLN A 57 -2.98 -18.02 -15.48
N PHE A 58 -2.24 -17.33 -14.61
CA PHE A 58 -0.98 -17.80 -14.06
C PHE A 58 -1.19 -18.49 -12.71
N SER A 59 -0.52 -19.63 -12.53
CA SER A 59 -0.18 -20.11 -11.20
C SER A 59 0.93 -19.24 -10.58
N ALA A 60 1.13 -19.35 -9.27
CA ALA A 60 2.26 -18.70 -8.60
C ALA A 60 3.61 -19.14 -9.23
N ASP A 61 3.75 -20.42 -9.54
CA ASP A 61 4.96 -20.98 -10.17
C ASP A 61 5.21 -20.41 -11.57
N ASP A 62 4.14 -20.20 -12.38
CA ASP A 62 4.27 -19.58 -13.69
C ASP A 62 4.76 -18.13 -13.57
N ALA A 63 4.18 -17.36 -12.66
CA ALA A 63 4.55 -15.98 -12.42
C ALA A 63 6.00 -15.86 -11.94
N LEU A 64 6.41 -16.71 -11.01
CA LEU A 64 7.78 -16.78 -10.53
C LEU A 64 8.76 -17.21 -11.62
N SER A 65 8.40 -18.17 -12.47
CA SER A 65 9.21 -18.58 -13.62
C SER A 65 9.42 -17.44 -14.61
N ILE A 66 8.41 -16.62 -14.88
CA ILE A 66 8.54 -15.42 -15.71
C ILE A 66 9.46 -14.40 -15.03
N ALA A 67 9.29 -14.18 -13.73
CA ALA A 67 10.10 -13.24 -12.98
C ALA A 67 11.58 -13.62 -12.92
N SER A 68 11.91 -14.92 -12.87
CA SER A 68 13.30 -15.41 -12.88
C SER A 68 14.04 -15.10 -14.18
N ASN A 69 13.32 -14.84 -15.27
CA ASN A 69 13.87 -14.46 -16.56
C ASN A 69 13.91 -12.95 -16.81
N MET A 70 13.59 -12.14 -15.81
CA MET A 70 13.68 -10.69 -15.86
C MET A 70 15.14 -10.23 -15.76
N SER A 71 15.43 -9.04 -16.29
CA SER A 71 16.73 -8.41 -16.07
C SER A 71 16.92 -8.02 -14.60
N ASP A 72 18.17 -7.83 -14.18
CA ASP A 72 18.53 -7.40 -12.83
C ASP A 72 17.76 -6.14 -12.39
N GLU A 73 17.60 -5.18 -13.30
CA GLU A 73 16.86 -3.95 -13.04
C GLU A 73 15.35 -4.20 -12.89
N GLN A 74 14.76 -5.02 -13.74
CA GLN A 74 13.35 -5.40 -13.62
C GLN A 74 13.07 -6.18 -12.33
N THR A 75 13.96 -7.10 -11.98
CA THR A 75 13.90 -7.87 -10.73
C THR A 75 14.07 -6.97 -9.51
N ARG A 76 14.93 -5.95 -9.60
CA ARG A 76 15.08 -4.94 -8.55
C ARG A 76 13.80 -4.14 -8.34
N GLN A 77 13.15 -3.73 -9.44
CA GLN A 77 11.88 -2.99 -9.38
C GLN A 77 10.74 -3.88 -8.85
N LEU A 78 10.66 -5.14 -9.27
CA LEU A 78 9.68 -6.10 -8.73
C LEU A 78 9.83 -6.27 -7.21
N ARG A 79 11.06 -6.41 -6.70
CA ARG A 79 11.31 -6.53 -5.27
C ARG A 79 10.92 -5.27 -4.50
N ALA A 80 11.29 -4.11 -5.05
CA ALA A 80 10.92 -2.83 -4.45
C ALA A 80 9.38 -2.71 -4.33
N PHE A 81 8.68 -3.12 -5.37
CA PHE A 81 7.21 -3.12 -5.41
C PHE A 81 6.61 -4.15 -4.44
N ALA A 82 7.08 -5.38 -4.44
CA ALA A 82 6.64 -6.42 -3.51
C ALA A 82 6.82 -5.99 -2.04
N GLY A 83 7.99 -5.43 -1.70
CA GLY A 83 8.24 -4.90 -0.37
C GLY A 83 7.34 -3.72 0.01
N ALA A 84 6.98 -2.87 -0.95
CA ALA A 84 6.03 -1.78 -0.72
C ALA A 84 4.61 -2.29 -0.44
N VAL A 85 4.17 -3.37 -1.11
CA VAL A 85 2.87 -4.01 -0.84
C VAL A 85 2.86 -4.62 0.56
N ILE A 86 3.86 -5.43 0.93
CA ILE A 86 4.00 -6.02 2.27
C ILE A 86 3.95 -4.96 3.38
N CYS A 87 4.53 -3.80 3.17
CA CYS A 87 4.59 -2.74 4.18
C CYS A 87 3.42 -1.74 4.10
N ALA A 88 2.46 -1.94 3.21
CA ALA A 88 1.45 -0.95 2.88
C ALA A 88 0.51 -0.61 4.05
N ASP A 89 0.07 -1.60 4.80
CA ASP A 89 -0.77 -1.44 5.98
C ASP A 89 0.04 -1.08 7.25
N GLY A 90 1.39 -1.23 7.16
CA GLY A 90 2.40 -0.93 8.18
C GLY A 90 2.41 -1.93 9.33
N GLN A 91 1.82 -3.12 9.13
CA GLN A 91 2.03 -4.28 9.98
C GLN A 91 2.67 -5.34 9.09
N ILE A 92 3.72 -5.97 9.58
CA ILE A 92 4.36 -7.08 8.89
C ILE A 92 4.01 -8.32 9.69
N THR A 93 3.24 -9.20 9.08
CA THR A 93 2.85 -10.47 9.68
C THR A 93 4.01 -11.47 9.58
N GLU A 94 3.98 -12.52 10.39
CA GLU A 94 4.98 -13.60 10.34
C GLU A 94 4.99 -14.30 8.97
N VAL A 95 3.81 -14.43 8.33
CA VAL A 95 3.66 -15.04 7.01
C VAL A 95 4.29 -14.18 5.90
N GLU A 96 4.10 -12.87 5.95
CA GLU A 96 4.70 -11.93 5.01
C GLU A 96 6.21 -11.84 5.17
N GLU A 97 6.72 -11.86 6.41
CA GLU A 97 8.16 -11.88 6.67
C GLU A 97 8.80 -13.18 6.17
N GLU A 98 8.15 -14.33 6.38
CA GLU A 98 8.60 -15.62 5.85
C GLU A 98 8.57 -15.61 4.31
N PHE A 99 7.49 -15.11 3.71
CA PHE A 99 7.39 -14.94 2.26
C PHE A 99 8.52 -14.06 1.72
N TRP A 100 8.76 -12.89 2.32
CA TRP A 100 9.83 -11.98 1.91
C TRP A 100 11.19 -12.65 1.93
N ASN A 101 11.50 -13.36 3.01
CA ASN A 101 12.77 -14.05 3.19
C ASN A 101 12.99 -15.15 2.13
N ARG A 102 11.95 -15.82 1.68
CA ARG A 102 11.99 -16.82 0.60
C ARG A 102 12.06 -16.16 -0.78
N PHE A 103 11.27 -15.13 -0.99
CA PHE A 103 11.14 -14.43 -2.26
C PHE A 103 12.44 -13.71 -2.66
N HIS A 104 13.05 -12.94 -1.75
CA HIS A 104 14.29 -12.25 -2.08
C HIS A 104 15.48 -13.21 -2.26
N SER A 105 15.53 -14.28 -1.47
CA SER A 105 16.55 -15.32 -1.64
C SER A 105 16.43 -16.02 -3.00
N TRP A 106 15.21 -16.29 -3.42
CA TRP A 106 14.95 -16.93 -4.72
C TRP A 106 15.35 -16.03 -5.90
N LEU A 107 15.18 -14.71 -5.79
CA LEU A 107 15.60 -13.74 -6.81
C LEU A 107 17.10 -13.40 -6.78
N GLY A 108 17.90 -14.04 -5.91
CA GLY A 108 19.35 -13.98 -5.93
C GLY A 108 20.00 -12.71 -5.40
N TYR A 109 19.28 -11.91 -4.61
CA TYR A 109 19.80 -10.68 -4.02
C TYR A 109 19.43 -10.57 -2.53
N ASP A 110 20.33 -9.97 -1.75
CA ASP A 110 20.10 -9.67 -0.34
C ASP A 110 19.57 -8.23 -0.21
N MET A 111 18.26 -8.10 0.03
CA MET A 111 17.57 -6.80 0.19
C MET A 111 16.60 -6.89 1.37
N THR A 112 16.76 -5.98 2.34
CA THR A 112 15.80 -5.89 3.44
C THR A 112 14.48 -5.23 2.98
N LEU A 113 13.37 -5.50 3.68
CA LEU A 113 12.08 -4.83 3.43
C LEU A 113 12.22 -3.30 3.45
N GLU A 114 12.97 -2.75 4.43
CA GLU A 114 13.23 -1.31 4.51
C GLU A 114 13.96 -0.78 3.27
N GLN A 115 14.93 -1.52 2.75
CA GLN A 115 15.63 -1.14 1.51
C GLN A 115 14.70 -1.22 0.30
N ALA A 116 13.82 -2.23 0.22
CA ALA A 116 12.85 -2.37 -0.86
C ALA A 116 11.87 -1.18 -0.88
N VAL A 117 11.30 -0.84 0.27
CA VAL A 117 10.40 0.31 0.45
C VAL A 117 11.11 1.61 0.08
N ARG A 118 12.34 1.83 0.54
CA ARG A 118 13.13 3.01 0.17
C ARG A 118 13.39 3.10 -1.33
N LEU A 119 13.64 1.98 -1.98
CA LEU A 119 13.89 1.93 -3.42
C LEU A 119 12.63 2.24 -4.23
N PHE A 120 11.49 1.63 -3.86
CA PHE A 120 10.19 1.92 -4.46
C PHE A 120 9.85 3.40 -4.30
N ASN A 121 10.11 3.91 -3.11
CA ASN A 121 9.94 5.27 -2.74
C ASN A 121 10.85 6.28 -3.48
N ALA A 122 12.05 5.90 -3.85
CA ALA A 122 12.98 6.77 -4.57
C ALA A 122 12.59 6.96 -6.05
N ALA A 123 11.77 6.06 -6.60
CA ALA A 123 11.31 6.15 -7.98
C ALA A 123 10.21 7.22 -8.18
N ASP A 124 9.51 7.60 -7.11
CA ASP A 124 8.47 8.65 -7.13
C ASP A 124 8.97 9.93 -6.46
N ASN A 125 9.53 10.86 -7.23
CA ASN A 125 10.09 12.14 -6.74
C ASN A 125 9.03 13.22 -6.42
N GLY A 126 7.73 12.89 -6.34
CA GLY A 126 6.66 13.85 -6.17
C GLY A 126 5.68 13.57 -5.04
N SER A 127 5.61 14.47 -4.04
CA SER A 127 4.39 14.58 -3.23
C SER A 127 3.28 15.18 -4.10
N SER A 128 2.20 14.44 -4.31
CA SER A 128 1.03 14.91 -5.05
C SER A 128 -0.21 14.82 -4.19
N HIS A 129 -1.07 15.84 -4.26
CA HIS A 129 -2.38 15.78 -3.63
C HIS A 129 -3.32 14.96 -4.51
N LYS A 130 -3.83 13.83 -3.99
CA LYS A 130 -4.67 12.89 -4.75
C LYS A 130 -5.93 12.53 -3.98
N ARG A 131 -6.93 12.09 -4.72
CA ARG A 131 -8.06 11.34 -4.17
C ARG A 131 -7.94 9.90 -4.66
N ILE A 132 -7.84 8.96 -3.72
CA ILE A 132 -7.73 7.53 -3.97
C ILE A 132 -9.01 6.89 -3.43
N ASN A 133 -9.79 6.25 -4.31
CA ASN A 133 -10.98 5.51 -3.92
C ASN A 133 -10.61 4.04 -3.76
N PHE A 134 -11.15 3.39 -2.72
CA PHE A 134 -10.99 1.97 -2.45
C PHE A 134 -12.34 1.37 -2.02
N ASN A 135 -12.43 0.06 -1.92
CA ASN A 135 -13.69 -0.62 -1.63
C ASN A 135 -14.32 -0.22 -0.26
N GLY A 136 -13.49 0.18 0.69
CA GLY A 136 -13.90 0.60 2.04
C GLY A 136 -14.08 2.11 2.22
N GLY A 137 -13.92 2.95 1.15
CA GLY A 137 -14.04 4.39 1.28
C GLY A 137 -13.17 5.19 0.31
N TYR A 138 -12.56 6.27 0.79
CA TYR A 138 -11.58 7.03 0.01
C TYR A 138 -10.60 7.79 0.91
N TYR A 139 -9.41 8.02 0.39
CA TYR A 139 -8.43 8.96 0.92
C TYR A 139 -8.37 10.21 0.02
N GLU A 140 -8.22 11.37 0.63
CA GLU A 140 -7.97 12.64 -0.07
C GLU A 140 -6.88 13.40 0.68
N GLY A 141 -5.73 13.59 0.05
CA GLY A 141 -4.60 14.24 0.70
C GLY A 141 -3.29 14.05 -0.04
N GLU A 142 -2.23 14.40 0.66
CA GLU A 142 -0.88 14.24 0.15
C GLU A 142 -0.53 12.76 0.07
N VAL A 143 -0.06 12.35 -1.10
CA VAL A 143 0.42 11.00 -1.37
C VAL A 143 1.88 11.10 -1.75
N ARG A 144 2.68 10.30 -1.14
CA ARG A 144 4.08 10.14 -1.49
C ARG A 144 4.33 8.66 -1.68
N GLN A 145 4.71 8.31 -2.92
CA GLN A 145 5.13 6.95 -3.24
C GLN A 145 4.01 5.88 -3.08
N GLY A 146 2.80 6.26 -3.48
CA GLY A 146 1.62 5.40 -3.34
C GLY A 146 1.02 5.37 -1.94
N LEU A 147 1.75 5.82 -0.91
CA LEU A 147 1.29 5.83 0.47
C LEU A 147 0.69 7.20 0.85
N TYR A 148 -0.29 7.18 1.75
CA TYR A 148 -0.80 8.40 2.36
C TYR A 148 0.32 9.02 3.20
N ASN A 149 0.74 10.21 2.84
CA ASN A 149 1.83 10.93 3.50
C ASN A 149 1.49 12.41 3.56
N GLY A 150 1.89 13.09 4.65
CA GLY A 150 1.55 14.48 4.84
C GLY A 150 0.08 14.69 5.24
N LYS A 151 -0.49 15.82 4.89
CA LYS A 151 -1.86 16.16 5.30
C LYS A 151 -2.89 15.41 4.44
N GLY A 152 -3.87 14.80 5.11
CA GLY A 152 -4.91 14.06 4.43
C GLY A 152 -6.15 13.77 5.27
N ARG A 153 -7.14 13.25 4.57
CA ARG A 153 -8.43 12.83 5.11
C ARG A 153 -8.78 11.46 4.55
N LEU A 154 -8.96 10.50 5.43
CA LEU A 154 -9.36 9.13 5.12
C LEU A 154 -10.81 8.95 5.58
N VAL A 155 -11.70 8.61 4.66
CA VAL A 155 -13.14 8.44 4.90
C VAL A 155 -13.49 6.98 4.61
N PHE A 156 -14.01 6.29 5.61
CA PHE A 156 -14.44 4.91 5.50
C PHE A 156 -15.93 4.82 5.12
N SER A 157 -16.31 3.76 4.45
CA SER A 157 -17.70 3.49 4.04
C SER A 157 -18.66 3.31 5.22
N ASN A 158 -18.14 2.92 6.39
CA ASN A 158 -18.92 2.85 7.64
C ASN A 158 -19.23 4.23 8.24
N GLY A 159 -18.66 5.32 7.69
CA GLY A 159 -18.84 6.70 8.16
C GLY A 159 -17.74 7.21 9.10
N ASP A 160 -16.74 6.39 9.42
CA ASP A 160 -15.58 6.85 10.18
C ASP A 160 -14.70 7.78 9.33
N VAL A 161 -14.05 8.75 9.98
CA VAL A 161 -13.17 9.70 9.30
C VAL A 161 -11.90 9.90 10.13
N LYS A 162 -10.74 9.81 9.48
CA LYS A 162 -9.44 10.19 10.03
C LYS A 162 -8.91 11.41 9.28
N GLU A 163 -8.49 12.42 10.00
CA GLU A 163 -7.94 13.67 9.45
C GLU A 163 -6.67 14.07 10.20
N GLY A 164 -5.63 14.47 9.47
CA GLY A 164 -4.39 14.91 10.10
C GLY A 164 -3.18 14.65 9.23
N ASN A 165 -2.05 14.44 9.88
CA ASN A 165 -0.81 14.11 9.21
C ASN A 165 -0.67 12.59 9.12
N PHE A 166 -0.44 12.08 7.93
CA PHE A 166 -0.18 10.67 7.65
C PHE A 166 1.31 10.45 7.44
N VAL A 167 1.81 9.32 7.89
CA VAL A 167 3.16 8.81 7.62
C VAL A 167 3.00 7.35 7.25
N ASP A 168 3.44 7.01 6.05
CA ASP A 168 3.43 5.65 5.51
C ASP A 168 2.07 4.95 5.68
N GLY A 169 1.01 5.63 5.20
CA GLY A 169 -0.37 5.15 5.23
C GLY A 169 -1.11 5.36 6.55
N LYS A 170 -0.44 5.73 7.63
CA LYS A 170 -1.02 5.80 8.98
C LYS A 170 -1.11 7.22 9.52
N LEU A 171 -2.20 7.53 10.21
CA LEU A 171 -2.33 8.79 10.95
C LEU A 171 -1.26 8.87 12.04
N HIS A 172 -0.44 9.92 12.01
CA HIS A 172 0.69 10.12 12.92
C HIS A 172 0.81 11.56 13.37
N GLY A 173 1.20 11.78 14.62
CA GLY A 173 1.26 13.13 15.22
C GLY A 173 -0.13 13.66 15.56
N GLN A 174 -0.35 14.96 15.38
CA GLN A 174 -1.65 15.59 15.64
C GLN A 174 -2.68 15.21 14.58
N GLY A 175 -3.83 14.75 15.02
CA GLY A 175 -4.92 14.35 14.14
C GLY A 175 -6.28 14.31 14.84
N CYS A 176 -7.25 13.93 14.07
CA CYS A 176 -8.63 13.79 14.47
C CYS A 176 -9.19 12.46 13.97
N TYR A 177 -9.87 11.74 14.82
CA TYR A 177 -10.69 10.59 14.45
C TYR A 177 -12.15 10.91 14.81
N THR A 178 -13.02 10.84 13.83
CA THR A 178 -14.47 10.98 14.01
C THR A 178 -15.11 9.64 13.71
N TRP A 179 -15.78 9.05 14.68
CA TRP A 179 -16.50 7.80 14.50
C TRP A 179 -17.86 8.04 13.84
N ALA A 180 -18.38 7.03 13.19
CA ALA A 180 -19.74 7.02 12.62
C ALA A 180 -20.83 7.29 13.66
N SER A 181 -20.56 7.00 14.94
CA SER A 181 -21.43 7.34 16.07
C SER A 181 -21.62 8.85 16.25
N GLY A 182 -20.68 9.66 15.76
CA GLY A 182 -20.59 11.10 15.97
C GLY A 182 -19.67 11.49 17.12
N ASP A 183 -19.04 10.53 17.79
CA ASP A 183 -17.97 10.80 18.75
C ASP A 183 -16.70 11.23 18.00
N LYS A 184 -15.82 11.94 18.69
CA LYS A 184 -14.62 12.49 18.06
C LYS A 184 -13.46 12.50 19.06
N TYR A 185 -12.28 12.13 18.60
CA TYR A 185 -11.03 12.33 19.31
C TYR A 185 -10.14 13.31 18.55
N VAL A 186 -9.55 14.25 19.25
CA VAL A 186 -8.56 15.19 18.73
C VAL A 186 -7.32 15.12 19.61
N GLY A 187 -6.21 14.71 19.05
CA GLY A 187 -5.00 14.52 19.84
C GLY A 187 -3.88 13.88 19.04
N ASN A 188 -2.99 13.23 19.78
CA ASN A 188 -1.83 12.55 19.20
C ASN A 188 -2.17 11.14 18.75
N PHE A 189 -1.57 10.77 17.63
CA PHE A 189 -1.60 9.41 17.06
C PHE A 189 -0.17 8.92 16.82
N VAL A 190 0.06 7.65 17.05
CA VAL A 190 1.28 6.93 16.66
C VAL A 190 0.85 5.67 15.92
N ASN A 191 1.30 5.53 14.68
CA ASN A 191 0.98 4.39 13.82
C ASN A 191 -0.53 4.09 13.73
N GLY A 192 -1.33 5.15 13.55
CA GLY A 192 -2.78 5.05 13.42
C GLY A 192 -3.57 4.86 14.71
N GLN A 193 -2.89 4.67 15.85
CA GLN A 193 -3.50 4.49 17.17
C GLN A 193 -3.43 5.77 18.00
N ILE A 194 -4.47 6.02 18.78
CA ILE A 194 -4.50 7.12 19.77
C ILE A 194 -3.35 6.93 20.75
N HIS A 195 -2.55 7.99 20.95
CA HIS A 195 -1.39 7.96 21.84
C HIS A 195 -1.23 9.29 22.59
N GLY A 196 -0.83 9.21 23.86
CA GLY A 196 -0.55 10.42 24.67
C GLY A 196 -1.76 11.27 24.96
N PHE A 197 -1.60 12.59 24.88
CA PHE A 197 -2.65 13.54 25.23
C PHE A 197 -3.56 13.89 24.06
N GLY A 198 -4.85 14.04 24.37
CA GLY A 198 -5.89 14.49 23.43
C GLY A 198 -7.20 14.73 24.15
N GLU A 199 -8.18 15.19 23.42
CA GLU A 199 -9.54 15.44 23.90
C GLU A 199 -10.52 14.51 23.20
N TYR A 200 -11.37 13.88 23.99
CA TYR A 200 -12.46 13.06 23.49
C TYR A 200 -13.77 13.84 23.60
N PHE A 201 -14.49 13.96 22.50
CA PHE A 201 -15.77 14.63 22.41
C PHE A 201 -16.85 13.59 22.13
N TYR A 202 -17.76 13.44 23.05
CA TYR A 202 -18.91 12.56 22.87
C TYR A 202 -20.02 13.27 22.11
N LYS A 203 -20.81 12.50 21.35
CA LYS A 203 -21.98 13.01 20.62
C LYS A 203 -23.01 13.72 21.52
N ASN A 204 -23.08 13.33 22.76
CA ASN A 204 -23.97 13.97 23.78
C ASN A 204 -23.48 15.33 24.30
N GLY A 205 -22.27 15.75 23.86
CA GLY A 205 -21.66 17.02 24.26
C GLY A 205 -20.64 16.93 25.40
N ASP A 206 -20.47 15.75 25.97
CA ASP A 206 -19.46 15.53 27.03
C ASP A 206 -18.04 15.59 26.44
N ARG A 207 -17.06 15.94 27.27
CA ARG A 207 -15.64 15.99 26.96
C ARG A 207 -14.83 15.24 28.00
N TYR A 208 -13.79 14.59 27.52
CA TYR A 208 -12.82 13.92 28.39
C TYR A 208 -11.42 14.29 27.97
#